data_b8d627091eed042e41c83ec7c5d3eba8
#
_entry.id   b8d627091eed042e41c83ec7c5d3eba8
#
_cell.length_a   1.000
_cell.length_b   1.000
_cell.length_c   1.000
_cell.angle_alpha   90.00
_cell.angle_beta   90.00
_cell.angle_gamma   90.00
#
_symmetry.space_group_name_H-M   'P 1'
#
loop_
_entity.id
_entity.type
_entity.pdbx_description
1 polymer ?
#
loop_
_entity_poly.entity_id
_entity_poly.type
_entity_poly.pdbx_seq_one_letter_code
_entity_poly.pdbx_strand_id
1 'polypeptide(L)'
;MDEYRKLWDDIFADPDGFTDYYYRDIRTKNKIIDYRIDGRLVGMIHLNPYTAYLAGERELCYYIVGVAVSEDMRRKGIMRSMMKEAIDFMHSEGCPFTFLMPKKDEYYTGFGFEKVYRTSNIKISDIDKCDMSDTCDSLFDIDKCSIEELEQLASHINNRLSEIYNYFLWRSADYLTEMIREHKCQNGSVMYLKTDGYECLFSYDVYAASMYVERFELLETLHGDEIADILRYIVSVAHEKGCKECIVTMQNEDAHKVTACVGDLKLDISEASGIMALSLDRDRIDVDNMKNTSFFDEIV
;
A
#
# COMPACT_ATOMS: atom_id res chain seq x y z
N MET A 1 26.97 -10.69 0.09
CA MET A 1 25.79 -9.82 -0.10
C MET A 1 24.91 -10.48 -1.14
N ASP A 2 23.61 -10.57 -0.91
CA ASP A 2 22.66 -11.11 -1.88
C ASP A 2 22.70 -10.25 -3.16
N GLU A 3 22.84 -10.87 -4.33
CA GLU A 3 22.97 -10.14 -5.61
C GLU A 3 21.67 -9.41 -6.00
N TYR A 4 20.50 -9.93 -5.58
CA TYR A 4 19.22 -9.25 -5.78
C TYR A 4 19.13 -8.00 -4.93
N ARG A 5 19.53 -8.10 -3.64
CA ARG A 5 19.59 -6.93 -2.76
C ARG A 5 20.54 -5.86 -3.32
N LYS A 6 21.69 -6.26 -3.81
CA LYS A 6 22.62 -5.30 -4.41
C LYS A 6 21.98 -4.56 -5.60
N LEU A 7 21.29 -5.29 -6.48
CA LEU A 7 20.60 -4.66 -7.62
C LEU A 7 19.46 -3.74 -7.15
N TRP A 8 18.78 -4.09 -6.04
CA TRP A 8 17.77 -3.26 -5.41
C TRP A 8 18.36 -1.95 -4.90
N ASP A 9 19.39 -2.03 -4.08
CA ASP A 9 20.08 -0.88 -3.47
C ASP A 9 20.69 0.05 -4.54
N ASP A 10 21.16 -0.49 -5.66
CA ASP A 10 21.70 0.29 -6.80
C ASP A 10 20.62 1.12 -7.55
N ILE A 11 19.32 0.77 -7.41
CA ILE A 11 18.23 1.33 -8.24
C ILE A 11 17.18 2.08 -7.40
N PHE A 12 16.86 1.55 -6.22
CA PHE A 12 15.86 2.10 -5.30
C PHE A 12 16.55 2.79 -4.13
N ALA A 13 16.01 3.92 -3.72
CA ALA A 13 16.55 4.70 -2.60
C ALA A 13 15.74 4.46 -1.31
N ASP A 14 15.36 3.19 -1.08
CA ASP A 14 14.56 2.83 0.08
C ASP A 14 15.39 2.89 1.36
N PRO A 15 14.79 3.17 2.53
CA PRO A 15 15.48 3.15 3.81
C PRO A 15 16.09 1.77 4.11
N ASP A 16 17.30 1.74 4.68
CA ASP A 16 17.99 0.48 5.02
C ASP A 16 17.14 -0.44 5.91
N GLY A 17 16.38 0.12 6.86
CA GLY A 17 15.51 -0.64 7.76
C GLY A 17 14.43 -1.39 7.00
N PHE A 18 13.78 -0.76 6.01
CA PHE A 18 12.81 -1.39 5.14
C PHE A 18 13.46 -2.47 4.26
N THR A 19 14.59 -2.16 3.61
CA THR A 19 15.28 -3.13 2.74
C THR A 19 15.75 -4.36 3.52
N ASP A 20 16.26 -4.19 4.76
CA ASP A 20 16.62 -5.28 5.66
C ASP A 20 15.43 -6.18 5.99
N TYR A 21 14.28 -5.57 6.33
CA TYR A 21 13.04 -6.29 6.61
C TYR A 21 12.56 -7.05 5.36
N TYR A 22 12.46 -6.36 4.21
CA TYR A 22 11.97 -6.94 2.97
C TYR A 22 12.79 -8.18 2.56
N TYR A 23 14.12 -8.08 2.57
CA TYR A 23 14.99 -9.19 2.16
C TYR A 23 15.07 -10.33 3.18
N ARG A 24 14.82 -10.07 4.46
CA ARG A 24 14.79 -11.10 5.50
C ARG A 24 13.44 -11.83 5.55
N ASP A 25 12.33 -11.10 5.51
CA ASP A 25 10.99 -11.61 5.86
C ASP A 25 10.08 -11.79 4.62
N ILE A 26 10.03 -10.82 3.71
CA ILE A 26 9.09 -10.82 2.59
C ILE A 26 9.66 -11.57 1.37
N ARG A 27 10.85 -11.24 0.94
CA ARG A 27 11.49 -11.81 -0.26
C ARG A 27 11.54 -13.34 -0.25
N THR A 28 11.61 -13.98 0.91
CA THR A 28 11.66 -15.44 1.04
C THR A 28 10.39 -16.15 0.57
N LYS A 29 9.26 -15.43 0.51
CA LYS A 29 7.95 -15.91 0.06
C LYS A 29 7.69 -15.60 -1.41
N ASN A 30 8.50 -14.75 -2.02
CA ASN A 30 8.25 -14.22 -3.36
C ASN A 30 8.74 -15.16 -4.44
N LYS A 31 8.03 -15.18 -5.57
CA LYS A 31 8.59 -15.64 -6.83
C LYS A 31 9.44 -14.49 -7.42
N ILE A 32 10.69 -14.79 -7.77
CA ILE A 32 11.56 -13.84 -8.48
C ILE A 32 11.68 -14.30 -9.93
N ILE A 33 11.45 -13.38 -10.85
CA ILE A 33 11.80 -13.49 -12.26
C ILE A 33 13.10 -12.71 -12.44
N ASP A 34 14.16 -13.36 -12.87
CA ASP A 34 15.45 -12.72 -13.05
C ASP A 34 15.98 -12.81 -14.50
N TYR A 35 16.81 -11.89 -14.86
CA TYR A 35 17.46 -11.88 -16.17
C TYR A 35 18.97 -11.81 -15.99
N ARG A 36 19.66 -12.76 -16.63
CA ARG A 36 21.13 -12.91 -16.53
C ARG A 36 21.79 -12.84 -17.89
N ILE A 37 22.97 -12.22 -17.93
CA ILE A 37 23.86 -12.23 -19.09
C ILE A 37 25.23 -12.71 -18.57
N ASP A 38 25.76 -13.76 -19.18
CA ASP A 38 27.03 -14.37 -18.80
C ASP A 38 27.15 -14.66 -17.27
N GLY A 39 26.03 -15.09 -16.66
CA GLY A 39 25.90 -15.37 -15.24
C GLY A 39 25.70 -14.15 -14.33
N ARG A 40 25.87 -12.92 -14.82
CA ARG A 40 25.62 -11.69 -14.08
C ARG A 40 24.12 -11.40 -14.05
N LEU A 41 23.57 -11.14 -12.85
CA LEU A 41 22.23 -10.62 -12.68
C LEU A 41 22.16 -9.19 -13.24
N VAL A 42 21.26 -8.93 -14.19
CA VAL A 42 21.08 -7.62 -14.83
C VAL A 42 19.66 -7.10 -14.79
N GLY A 43 18.71 -7.91 -14.34
CA GLY A 43 17.34 -7.51 -14.14
C GLY A 43 16.61 -8.45 -13.20
N MET A 44 15.56 -7.94 -12.54
CA MET A 44 14.69 -8.70 -11.66
C MET A 44 13.29 -8.12 -11.60
N ILE A 45 12.31 -8.97 -11.25
CA ILE A 45 10.96 -8.63 -10.84
C ILE A 45 10.62 -9.52 -9.66
N HIS A 46 10.09 -8.94 -8.60
CA HIS A 46 9.55 -9.69 -7.47
C HIS A 46 8.03 -9.78 -7.60
N LEU A 47 7.48 -10.96 -7.39
CA LEU A 47 6.06 -11.26 -7.38
C LEU A 47 5.68 -11.63 -5.94
N ASN A 48 5.08 -10.69 -5.22
CA ASN A 48 4.63 -10.89 -3.85
C ASN A 48 3.25 -11.54 -3.86
N PRO A 49 3.07 -12.75 -3.31
CA PRO A 49 1.79 -13.45 -3.31
C PRO A 49 0.85 -12.86 -2.25
N TYR A 50 -0.39 -12.60 -2.64
CA TYR A 50 -1.47 -12.17 -1.76
C TYR A 50 -2.74 -12.97 -2.01
N THR A 51 -3.60 -13.04 -1.00
CA THR A 51 -4.98 -13.44 -1.18
C THR A 51 -5.82 -12.19 -1.43
N ALA A 52 -6.55 -12.14 -2.53
CA ALA A 52 -7.49 -11.07 -2.82
C ALA A 52 -8.93 -11.56 -2.63
N TYR A 53 -9.81 -10.66 -2.18
CA TYR A 53 -11.25 -10.84 -2.24
C TYR A 53 -11.76 -10.31 -3.58
N LEU A 54 -12.56 -11.12 -4.28
CA LEU A 54 -13.09 -10.85 -5.60
C LEU A 54 -14.59 -11.12 -5.61
N ALA A 55 -15.38 -10.10 -5.27
CA ALA A 55 -16.86 -10.14 -5.33
C ALA A 55 -17.48 -11.42 -4.68
N GLY A 56 -16.94 -11.87 -3.56
CA GLY A 56 -17.43 -13.03 -2.79
C GLY A 56 -16.47 -14.21 -2.71
N GLU A 57 -15.45 -14.27 -3.55
CA GLU A 57 -14.45 -15.35 -3.59
C GLU A 57 -13.07 -14.86 -3.15
N ARG A 58 -12.24 -15.78 -2.67
CA ARG A 58 -10.85 -15.50 -2.30
C ARG A 58 -9.92 -16.19 -3.27
N GLU A 59 -9.01 -15.43 -3.87
CA GLU A 59 -8.15 -15.90 -4.94
C GLU A 59 -6.70 -15.47 -4.70
N LEU A 60 -5.76 -16.26 -5.21
CA LEU A 60 -4.36 -15.90 -5.29
C LEU A 60 -4.17 -14.78 -6.33
N CYS A 61 -3.47 -13.74 -5.95
CA CYS A 61 -2.94 -12.73 -6.86
C CYS A 61 -1.49 -12.40 -6.50
N TYR A 62 -0.81 -11.67 -7.37
CA TYR A 62 0.53 -11.19 -7.09
C TYR A 62 0.59 -9.67 -7.21
N TYR A 63 1.27 -9.05 -6.27
CA TYR A 63 1.75 -7.68 -6.38
C TYR A 63 3.12 -7.68 -7.06
N ILE A 64 3.27 -6.92 -8.15
CA ILE A 64 4.53 -6.80 -8.87
C ILE A 64 5.32 -5.65 -8.27
N VAL A 65 6.50 -5.96 -7.75
CA VAL A 65 7.40 -5.00 -7.09
C VAL A 65 8.85 -5.23 -7.51
N GLY A 66 9.72 -4.27 -7.24
CA GLY A 66 11.16 -4.40 -7.50
C GLY A 66 11.51 -4.65 -8.96
N VAL A 67 10.76 -4.02 -9.89
CA VAL A 67 11.04 -4.12 -11.33
C VAL A 67 12.30 -3.33 -11.66
N ALA A 68 13.41 -4.02 -11.74
CA ALA A 68 14.74 -3.44 -11.87
C ALA A 68 15.49 -3.94 -13.09
N VAL A 69 16.23 -3.05 -13.76
CA VAL A 69 17.21 -3.38 -14.79
C VAL A 69 18.46 -2.52 -14.58
N SER A 70 19.63 -3.17 -14.51
CA SER A 70 20.92 -2.49 -14.37
C SER A 70 21.06 -1.37 -15.38
N GLU A 71 21.62 -0.25 -14.98
CA GLU A 71 21.64 0.98 -15.80
C GLU A 71 22.29 0.77 -17.17
N ASP A 72 23.41 0.06 -17.23
CA ASP A 72 24.17 -0.28 -18.46
C ASP A 72 23.40 -1.24 -19.40
N MET A 73 22.31 -1.84 -18.91
CA MET A 73 21.51 -2.82 -19.64
C MET A 73 20.12 -2.34 -20.00
N ARG A 74 19.76 -1.11 -19.63
CA ARG A 74 18.46 -0.50 -19.99
C ARG A 74 18.28 -0.34 -21.49
N ARG A 75 17.02 -0.27 -21.93
CA ARG A 75 16.60 -0.10 -23.36
C ARG A 75 16.97 -1.26 -24.30
N LYS A 76 17.31 -2.43 -23.75
CA LYS A 76 17.63 -3.66 -24.51
C LYS A 76 16.50 -4.68 -24.50
N GLY A 77 15.26 -4.31 -24.07
CA GLY A 77 14.11 -5.19 -24.05
C GLY A 77 14.03 -6.13 -22.83
N ILE A 78 14.97 -6.05 -21.88
CA ILE A 78 15.05 -6.94 -20.71
C ILE A 78 13.79 -6.87 -19.86
N MET A 79 13.31 -5.67 -19.50
CA MET A 79 12.06 -5.51 -18.77
C MET A 79 10.88 -6.19 -19.48
N ARG A 80 10.78 -6.04 -20.81
CA ARG A 80 9.73 -6.67 -21.62
C ARG A 80 9.79 -8.20 -21.52
N SER A 81 10.98 -8.78 -21.58
CA SER A 81 11.18 -10.23 -21.46
C SER A 81 10.74 -10.74 -20.08
N MET A 82 11.19 -10.08 -19.01
CA MET A 82 10.83 -10.45 -17.63
C MET A 82 9.34 -10.27 -17.34
N MET A 83 8.72 -9.17 -17.79
CA MET A 83 7.28 -8.95 -17.62
C MET A 83 6.45 -10.02 -18.32
N LYS A 84 6.86 -10.45 -19.53
CA LYS A 84 6.19 -11.56 -20.22
C LYS A 84 6.29 -12.84 -19.41
N GLU A 85 7.47 -13.19 -18.92
CA GLU A 85 7.69 -14.39 -18.10
C GLU A 85 6.88 -14.32 -16.79
N ALA A 86 6.81 -13.15 -16.14
CA ALA A 86 6.01 -12.93 -14.94
C ALA A 86 4.51 -13.16 -15.22
N ILE A 87 3.99 -12.62 -16.32
CA ILE A 87 2.59 -12.80 -16.73
C ILE A 87 2.31 -14.27 -17.05
N ASP A 88 3.18 -14.93 -17.82
CA ASP A 88 3.05 -16.35 -18.17
C ASP A 88 3.06 -17.24 -16.90
N PHE A 89 3.92 -16.94 -15.93
CA PHE A 89 3.97 -17.62 -14.63
C PHE A 89 2.64 -17.45 -13.87
N MET A 90 2.16 -16.21 -13.69
CA MET A 90 0.91 -15.95 -12.96
C MET A 90 -0.31 -16.60 -13.63
N HIS A 91 -0.34 -16.65 -14.96
CA HIS A 91 -1.34 -17.43 -15.70
C HIS A 91 -1.26 -18.93 -15.35
N SER A 92 -0.05 -19.50 -15.27
CA SER A 92 0.13 -20.92 -14.94
C SER A 92 -0.29 -21.27 -13.51
N GLU A 93 -0.23 -20.29 -12.59
CA GLU A 93 -0.73 -20.41 -11.21
C GLU A 93 -2.27 -20.22 -11.13
N GLY A 94 -2.94 -19.87 -12.22
CA GLY A 94 -4.38 -19.65 -12.26
C GLY A 94 -4.82 -18.32 -11.65
N CYS A 95 -3.91 -17.36 -11.51
CA CYS A 95 -4.23 -16.05 -10.96
C CYS A 95 -5.20 -15.29 -11.89
N PRO A 96 -6.30 -14.74 -11.37
CA PRO A 96 -7.27 -14.02 -12.21
C PRO A 96 -6.79 -12.63 -12.59
N PHE A 97 -5.92 -12.00 -11.78
CA PHE A 97 -5.34 -10.68 -12.04
C PHE A 97 -4.02 -10.50 -11.30
N THR A 98 -3.32 -9.42 -11.65
CA THR A 98 -2.14 -8.90 -10.95
C THR A 98 -2.23 -7.38 -10.88
N PHE A 99 -1.51 -6.77 -9.92
CA PHE A 99 -1.51 -5.33 -9.75
C PHE A 99 -0.12 -4.82 -9.37
N LEU A 100 0.07 -3.51 -9.50
CA LEU A 100 1.30 -2.81 -9.15
C LEU A 100 1.03 -1.31 -8.88
N MET A 101 1.95 -0.68 -8.15
CA MET A 101 2.06 0.78 -8.09
C MET A 101 3.17 1.24 -9.04
N PRO A 102 2.86 1.94 -10.14
CA PRO A 102 3.86 2.32 -11.12
C PRO A 102 4.62 3.58 -10.70
N LYS A 103 5.91 3.62 -10.97
CA LYS A 103 6.64 4.90 -10.98
C LYS A 103 6.20 5.80 -12.13
N LYS A 104 5.82 5.19 -13.28
CA LYS A 104 5.22 5.84 -14.46
C LYS A 104 4.30 4.86 -15.15
N ASP A 105 3.07 5.28 -15.43
CA ASP A 105 2.05 4.45 -16.07
C ASP A 105 2.50 3.91 -17.43
N GLU A 106 3.26 4.72 -18.20
CA GLU A 106 3.70 4.38 -19.57
C GLU A 106 4.61 3.16 -19.61
N TYR A 107 5.23 2.78 -18.50
CA TYR A 107 6.06 1.59 -18.46
C TYR A 107 5.24 0.30 -18.53
N TYR A 108 3.95 0.33 -18.14
CA TYR A 108 3.10 -0.84 -17.95
C TYR A 108 1.90 -0.90 -18.88
N THR A 109 1.45 0.23 -19.44
CA THR A 109 0.31 0.26 -20.38
C THR A 109 0.54 -0.63 -21.61
N GLY A 110 1.78 -0.73 -22.10
CA GLY A 110 2.15 -1.63 -23.22
C GLY A 110 2.04 -3.13 -22.94
N PHE A 111 1.81 -3.52 -21.67
CA PHE A 111 1.52 -4.89 -21.24
C PHE A 111 0.03 -5.13 -20.97
N GLY A 112 -0.80 -4.10 -21.09
CA GLY A 112 -2.23 -4.17 -20.85
C GLY A 112 -2.65 -3.79 -19.42
N PHE A 113 -1.74 -3.25 -18.60
CA PHE A 113 -2.12 -2.68 -17.31
C PHE A 113 -2.93 -1.40 -17.48
N GLU A 114 -3.98 -1.28 -16.69
CA GLU A 114 -4.86 -0.12 -16.64
C GLU A 114 -4.90 0.46 -15.23
N LYS A 115 -5.12 1.78 -15.15
CA LYS A 115 -5.27 2.46 -13.86
C LYS A 115 -6.60 2.09 -13.22
N VAL A 116 -6.56 1.54 -12.00
CA VAL A 116 -7.74 1.16 -11.22
C VAL A 116 -8.23 2.33 -10.41
N TYR A 117 -7.34 2.99 -9.68
CA TYR A 117 -7.63 4.23 -8.98
C TYR A 117 -6.37 5.09 -8.84
N ARG A 118 -6.57 6.37 -8.51
CA ARG A 118 -5.52 7.33 -8.19
C ARG A 118 -5.52 7.62 -6.71
N THR A 119 -4.37 8.05 -6.21
CA THR A 119 -4.22 8.54 -4.84
C THR A 119 -3.76 9.98 -4.83
N SER A 120 -3.98 10.64 -3.71
CA SER A 120 -3.45 11.97 -3.40
C SER A 120 -2.69 11.95 -2.09
N ASN A 121 -1.66 12.76 -2.00
CA ASN A 121 -0.97 13.08 -0.76
C ASN A 121 -1.58 14.35 -0.16
N ILE A 122 -2.07 14.25 1.06
CA ILE A 122 -2.51 15.39 1.86
C ILE A 122 -1.38 15.71 2.84
N LYS A 123 -0.66 16.79 2.57
CA LYS A 123 0.36 17.32 3.48
C LYS A 123 -0.29 18.24 4.48
N ILE A 124 -0.13 17.94 5.78
CA ILE A 124 -0.62 18.73 6.90
C ILE A 124 0.58 19.37 7.58
N SER A 125 0.60 20.68 7.62
CA SER A 125 1.68 21.48 8.20
C SER A 125 1.18 22.26 9.42
N ASP A 126 2.12 22.85 10.19
CA ASP A 126 1.81 23.64 11.38
C ASP A 126 1.08 22.83 12.49
N ILE A 127 1.44 21.54 12.63
CA ILE A 127 0.84 20.60 13.59
C ILE A 127 0.80 21.16 15.03
N ASP A 128 1.83 21.89 15.45
CA ASP A 128 1.91 22.50 16.80
C ASP A 128 0.79 23.51 17.09
N LYS A 129 0.05 23.94 16.08
CA LYS A 129 -1.03 24.94 16.23
C LYS A 129 -2.42 24.30 16.31
N CYS A 130 -2.53 23.00 16.09
CA CYS A 130 -3.79 22.29 16.19
C CYS A 130 -4.22 22.14 17.63
N ASP A 131 -5.51 22.35 17.92
CA ASP A 131 -6.07 22.04 19.23
C ASP A 131 -6.11 20.53 19.42
N MET A 132 -5.31 20.05 20.37
CA MET A 132 -5.10 18.63 20.65
C MET A 132 -5.94 18.13 21.83
N SER A 133 -7.03 18.85 22.16
CA SER A 133 -7.83 18.57 23.37
C SER A 133 -8.55 17.22 23.36
N ASP A 134 -8.72 16.60 22.20
CA ASP A 134 -9.43 15.33 22.03
C ASP A 134 -8.46 14.14 21.83
N THR A 135 -7.78 13.74 22.92
CA THR A 135 -7.12 12.42 22.95
C THR A 135 -8.20 11.34 23.00
N CYS A 136 -8.26 10.51 21.98
CA CYS A 136 -9.32 9.52 21.83
C CYS A 136 -8.93 8.20 22.52
N ASP A 137 -9.71 7.76 23.52
CA ASP A 137 -9.63 6.42 24.10
C ASP A 137 -9.94 5.30 23.06
N SER A 138 -10.39 5.70 21.86
CA SER A 138 -10.78 4.83 20.76
C SER A 138 -9.65 4.53 19.77
N LEU A 139 -8.48 5.14 19.91
CA LEU A 139 -7.30 4.91 19.07
C LEU A 139 -6.31 4.00 19.78
N PHE A 140 -5.97 2.86 19.16
CA PHE A 140 -5.00 1.93 19.75
C PHE A 140 -4.02 1.36 18.71
N ASP A 141 -2.82 1.03 19.20
CA ASP A 141 -1.76 0.39 18.44
C ASP A 141 -2.01 -1.12 18.39
N ILE A 142 -2.26 -1.67 17.21
CA ILE A 142 -2.58 -3.09 17.03
C ILE A 142 -1.39 -4.02 17.30
N ASP A 143 -0.17 -3.50 17.42
CA ASP A 143 1.00 -4.27 17.87
C ASP A 143 0.84 -4.84 19.28
N LYS A 144 -0.05 -4.27 20.07
CA LYS A 144 -0.35 -4.74 21.44
C LYS A 144 -1.37 -5.89 21.47
N CYS A 145 -1.95 -6.22 20.33
CA CYS A 145 -2.94 -7.29 20.21
C CYS A 145 -2.28 -8.67 20.23
N SER A 146 -2.97 -9.63 20.85
CA SER A 146 -2.66 -11.06 20.69
C SER A 146 -3.01 -11.54 19.28
N ILE A 147 -2.54 -12.74 18.92
CA ILE A 147 -2.88 -13.33 17.60
C ILE A 147 -4.40 -13.53 17.47
N GLU A 148 -5.09 -13.96 18.53
CA GLU A 148 -6.54 -14.12 18.52
C GLU A 148 -7.27 -12.80 18.31
N GLU A 149 -6.78 -11.71 18.90
CA GLU A 149 -7.33 -10.36 18.70
C GLU A 149 -7.07 -9.87 17.27
N LEU A 150 -5.88 -10.14 16.70
CA LEU A 150 -5.59 -9.84 15.29
C LEU A 150 -6.47 -10.65 14.32
N GLU A 151 -6.77 -11.91 14.61
CA GLU A 151 -7.72 -12.72 13.81
C GLU A 151 -9.13 -12.12 13.83
N GLN A 152 -9.59 -11.69 15.01
CA GLN A 152 -10.90 -11.04 15.16
C GLN A 152 -10.94 -9.70 14.43
N LEU A 153 -9.89 -8.88 14.57
CA LEU A 153 -9.78 -7.60 13.89
C LEU A 153 -9.73 -7.78 12.38
N ALA A 154 -8.93 -8.71 11.87
CA ALA A 154 -8.84 -9.02 10.44
C ALA A 154 -10.21 -9.45 9.87
N SER A 155 -10.93 -10.32 10.59
CA SER A 155 -12.27 -10.73 10.19
C SER A 155 -13.25 -9.55 10.15
N HIS A 156 -13.20 -8.67 11.15
CA HIS A 156 -14.01 -7.46 11.20
C HIS A 156 -13.71 -6.52 10.02
N ILE A 157 -12.42 -6.23 9.77
CA ILE A 157 -11.97 -5.39 8.65
C ILE A 157 -12.46 -5.95 7.31
N ASN A 158 -12.28 -7.25 7.06
CA ASN A 158 -12.73 -7.88 5.82
C ASN A 158 -14.25 -7.75 5.62
N ASN A 159 -15.04 -7.92 6.69
CA ASN A 159 -16.49 -7.75 6.61
C ASN A 159 -16.85 -6.30 6.21
N ARG A 160 -16.21 -5.32 6.84
CA ARG A 160 -16.44 -3.90 6.53
C ARG A 160 -16.00 -3.54 5.10
N LEU A 161 -14.80 -3.99 4.68
CA LEU A 161 -14.32 -3.75 3.32
C LEU A 161 -15.22 -4.39 2.27
N SER A 162 -15.80 -5.58 2.53
CA SER A 162 -16.70 -6.24 1.59
C SER A 162 -18.06 -5.54 1.41
N GLU A 163 -18.44 -4.66 2.33
CA GLU A 163 -19.61 -3.78 2.21
C GLU A 163 -19.35 -2.59 1.27
N ILE A 164 -18.06 -2.19 1.11
CA ILE A 164 -17.65 -1.00 0.35
C ILE A 164 -17.04 -1.39 -1.00
N TYR A 165 -16.16 -2.41 -0.99
CA TYR A 165 -15.33 -2.77 -2.14
C TYR A 165 -15.66 -4.19 -2.65
N ASN A 166 -15.68 -4.33 -3.96
CA ASN A 166 -15.78 -5.64 -4.62
C ASN A 166 -14.43 -6.34 -4.75
N TYR A 167 -13.34 -5.59 -4.69
CA TYR A 167 -11.97 -6.08 -4.88
C TYR A 167 -11.03 -5.45 -3.85
N PHE A 168 -10.41 -6.28 -3.00
CA PHE A 168 -9.42 -5.82 -2.01
C PHE A 168 -8.51 -6.97 -1.58
N LEU A 169 -7.36 -6.65 -0.97
CA LEU A 169 -6.52 -7.67 -0.36
C LEU A 169 -7.16 -8.20 0.91
N TRP A 170 -7.22 -9.52 1.02
CA TRP A 170 -7.81 -10.18 2.19
C TRP A 170 -6.89 -10.08 3.40
N ARG A 171 -7.38 -9.51 4.46
CA ARG A 171 -6.65 -9.41 5.73
C ARG A 171 -6.67 -10.75 6.47
N SER A 172 -5.52 -11.18 6.99
CA SER A 172 -5.35 -12.26 7.95
C SER A 172 -4.54 -11.76 9.14
N ALA A 173 -4.47 -12.52 10.24
CA ALA A 173 -3.58 -12.18 11.34
C ALA A 173 -2.11 -12.11 10.90
N ASP A 174 -1.69 -13.00 9.99
CA ASP A 174 -0.34 -12.96 9.40
C ASP A 174 -0.11 -11.68 8.60
N TYR A 175 -1.08 -11.26 7.76
CA TYR A 175 -1.02 -10.01 7.01
C TYR A 175 -0.85 -8.79 7.95
N LEU A 176 -1.68 -8.69 8.99
CA LEU A 176 -1.56 -7.61 9.98
C LEU A 176 -0.23 -7.68 10.76
N THR A 177 0.26 -8.87 11.06
CA THR A 177 1.55 -9.07 11.72
C THR A 177 2.71 -8.62 10.82
N GLU A 178 2.64 -8.88 9.52
CA GLU A 178 3.65 -8.41 8.55
C GLU A 178 3.61 -6.90 8.41
N MET A 179 2.43 -6.30 8.31
CA MET A 179 2.24 -4.84 8.31
C MET A 179 2.85 -4.19 9.56
N ILE A 180 2.58 -4.75 10.76
CA ILE A 180 3.18 -4.25 12.01
C ILE A 180 4.72 -4.30 11.95
N ARG A 181 5.30 -5.40 11.47
CA ARG A 181 6.76 -5.56 11.38
C ARG A 181 7.40 -4.59 10.40
N GLU A 182 6.76 -4.36 9.27
CA GLU A 182 7.18 -3.43 8.23
C GLU A 182 7.29 -2.01 8.78
N HIS A 183 6.23 -1.50 9.40
CA HIS A 183 6.23 -0.14 9.93
C HIS A 183 7.13 0.03 11.16
N LYS A 184 7.25 -1.00 11.99
CA LYS A 184 8.21 -0.99 13.12
C LYS A 184 9.65 -0.79 12.69
N CYS A 185 10.09 -1.38 11.57
CA CYS A 185 11.45 -1.19 11.09
C CYS A 185 11.72 0.23 10.57
N GLN A 186 10.69 1.03 10.39
CA GLN A 186 10.72 2.42 9.93
C GLN A 186 10.30 3.44 11.01
N ASN A 187 10.40 3.07 12.29
CA ASN A 187 9.98 3.86 13.46
C ASN A 187 8.48 4.22 13.44
N GLY A 188 7.68 3.39 12.83
CA GLY A 188 6.25 3.54 12.68
C GLY A 188 5.43 2.56 13.50
N SER A 189 4.14 2.55 13.24
CA SER A 189 3.19 1.59 13.81
C SER A 189 1.93 1.48 12.95
N VAL A 190 1.04 0.55 13.33
CA VAL A 190 -0.28 0.37 12.74
C VAL A 190 -1.32 0.68 13.80
N MET A 191 -2.18 1.64 13.50
CA MET A 191 -3.19 2.17 14.42
C MET A 191 -4.59 1.80 13.96
N TYR A 192 -5.44 1.42 14.88
CA TYR A 192 -6.86 1.23 14.64
C TYR A 192 -7.66 2.26 15.45
N LEU A 193 -8.48 3.03 14.77
CA LEU A 193 -9.40 4.02 15.33
C LEU A 193 -10.81 3.47 15.24
N LYS A 194 -11.53 3.49 16.37
CA LYS A 194 -12.93 3.13 16.43
C LYS A 194 -13.69 4.14 17.27
N THR A 195 -14.67 4.79 16.68
CA THR A 195 -15.60 5.71 17.35
C THR A 195 -17.04 5.18 17.25
N ASP A 196 -17.99 5.90 17.79
CA ASP A 196 -19.42 5.59 17.62
C ASP A 196 -19.91 5.82 16.18
N GLY A 197 -19.18 6.58 15.37
CA GLY A 197 -19.60 7.01 14.03
C GLY A 197 -18.76 6.46 12.88
N TYR A 198 -17.52 6.09 13.12
CA TYR A 198 -16.60 5.62 12.07
C TYR A 198 -15.44 4.80 12.59
N GLU A 199 -14.87 3.98 11.69
CA GLU A 199 -13.71 3.15 11.93
C GLU A 199 -12.65 3.35 10.83
N CYS A 200 -11.37 3.32 11.24
CA CYS A 200 -10.24 3.48 10.31
C CYS A 200 -9.04 2.65 10.79
N LEU A 201 -8.40 1.95 9.88
CA LEU A 201 -7.06 1.39 10.09
C LEU A 201 -6.07 2.25 9.32
N PHE A 202 -4.97 2.65 9.94
CA PHE A 202 -3.88 3.32 9.23
C PHE A 202 -2.52 2.91 9.75
N SER A 203 -1.55 2.86 8.86
CA SER A 203 -0.14 2.69 9.22
C SER A 203 0.62 3.98 9.00
N TYR A 204 1.67 4.17 9.76
CA TYR A 204 2.55 5.31 9.58
C TYR A 204 4.02 4.97 9.80
N ASP A 205 4.89 5.75 9.18
CA ASP A 205 6.33 5.77 9.37
C ASP A 205 6.79 7.16 9.77
N VAL A 206 7.90 7.24 10.50
CA VAL A 206 8.48 8.52 10.93
C VAL A 206 9.90 8.66 10.39
N TYR A 207 10.10 9.66 9.56
CA TYR A 207 11.41 10.00 9.00
C TYR A 207 11.64 11.52 9.03
N ALA A 208 12.81 11.96 9.50
CA ALA A 208 13.25 13.36 9.50
C ALA A 208 12.22 14.35 10.11
N ALA A 209 11.54 13.95 11.19
CA ALA A 209 10.47 14.70 11.85
C ALA A 209 9.22 14.95 11.01
N SER A 210 8.99 14.12 10.01
CA SER A 210 7.75 14.01 9.24
C SER A 210 7.12 12.63 9.47
N MET A 211 5.79 12.59 9.59
CA MET A 211 5.03 11.34 9.62
C MET A 211 4.43 11.08 8.23
N TYR A 212 4.59 9.86 7.76
CA TYR A 212 4.01 9.38 6.50
C TYR A 212 2.96 8.33 6.81
N VAL A 213 1.72 8.55 6.41
CA VAL A 213 0.61 7.61 6.51
C VAL A 213 0.34 7.09 5.11
N GLU A 214 0.77 5.86 4.83
CA GLU A 214 0.76 5.29 3.49
C GLU A 214 -0.40 4.33 3.26
N ARG A 215 -0.82 3.62 4.30
CA ARG A 215 -2.01 2.77 4.29
C ARG A 215 -3.07 3.44 5.15
N PHE A 216 -4.13 3.88 4.50
CA PHE A 216 -5.23 4.60 5.11
C PHE A 216 -6.54 3.95 4.68
N GLU A 217 -7.06 3.07 5.54
CA GLU A 217 -8.23 2.24 5.27
C GLU A 217 -9.46 2.80 6.01
N LEU A 218 -10.36 3.44 5.27
CA LEU A 218 -11.68 3.78 5.77
C LEU A 218 -12.56 2.51 5.72
N LEU A 219 -13.11 2.11 6.88
CA LEU A 219 -13.90 0.88 6.98
C LEU A 219 -15.39 1.12 6.75
N GLU A 220 -15.73 2.31 6.24
CA GLU A 220 -17.06 2.71 5.81
C GLU A 220 -16.99 3.91 4.87
N THR A 221 -18.10 4.18 4.17
CA THR A 221 -18.18 5.36 3.31
C THR A 221 -18.42 6.59 4.17
N LEU A 222 -17.45 7.50 4.22
CA LEU A 222 -17.45 8.68 5.08
C LEU A 222 -17.70 9.96 4.31
N HIS A 223 -18.18 10.98 5.04
CA HIS A 223 -18.23 12.37 4.60
C HIS A 223 -16.95 13.10 4.94
N GLY A 224 -16.77 14.29 4.37
CA GLY A 224 -15.52 15.04 4.51
C GLY A 224 -15.20 15.51 5.93
N ASP A 225 -16.21 15.80 6.75
CA ASP A 225 -16.06 16.17 8.16
C ASP A 225 -15.59 15.00 9.02
N GLU A 226 -16.09 13.80 8.79
CA GLU A 226 -15.63 12.57 9.48
C GLU A 226 -14.19 12.23 9.10
N ILE A 227 -13.83 12.34 7.81
CA ILE A 227 -12.44 12.16 7.37
C ILE A 227 -11.54 13.25 7.99
N ALA A 228 -12.01 14.49 8.09
CA ALA A 228 -11.26 15.56 8.73
C ALA A 228 -11.02 15.27 10.23
N ASP A 229 -11.99 14.68 10.93
CA ASP A 229 -11.82 14.25 12.31
C ASP A 229 -10.76 13.15 12.43
N ILE A 230 -10.76 12.14 11.54
CA ILE A 230 -9.71 11.11 11.49
C ILE A 230 -8.34 11.76 11.27
N LEU A 231 -8.24 12.74 10.37
CA LEU A 231 -6.98 13.46 10.14
C LEU A 231 -6.50 14.21 11.41
N ARG A 232 -7.41 14.73 12.25
CA ARG A 232 -7.02 15.32 13.54
C ARG A 232 -6.43 14.27 14.49
N TYR A 233 -6.99 13.06 14.55
CA TYR A 233 -6.37 11.95 15.31
C TYR A 233 -4.97 11.59 14.79
N ILE A 234 -4.79 11.52 13.47
CA ILE A 234 -3.48 11.28 12.86
C ILE A 234 -2.49 12.39 13.23
N VAL A 235 -2.93 13.65 13.18
CA VAL A 235 -2.13 14.80 13.56
C VAL A 235 -1.76 14.73 15.04
N SER A 236 -2.64 14.26 15.94
CA SER A 236 -2.31 14.07 17.35
C SER A 236 -1.20 13.04 17.54
N VAL A 237 -1.26 11.92 16.85
CA VAL A 237 -0.19 10.91 16.86
C VAL A 237 1.13 11.51 16.34
N ALA A 238 1.08 12.28 15.24
CA ALA A 238 2.25 12.93 14.68
C ALA A 238 2.89 13.92 15.67
N HIS A 239 2.07 14.69 16.37
CA HIS A 239 2.52 15.62 17.42
C HIS A 239 3.17 14.87 18.59
N GLU A 240 2.56 13.79 19.10
CA GLU A 240 3.12 12.94 20.17
C GLU A 240 4.47 12.33 19.78
N LYS A 241 4.68 12.06 18.48
CA LYS A 241 5.95 11.56 17.93
C LYS A 241 6.98 12.68 17.68
N GLY A 242 6.63 13.93 17.96
CA GLY A 242 7.51 15.08 17.75
C GLY A 242 7.68 15.46 16.28
N CYS A 243 6.76 15.05 15.41
CA CYS A 243 6.76 15.43 14.00
C CYS A 243 6.33 16.89 13.84
N LYS A 244 6.76 17.52 12.74
CA LYS A 244 6.40 18.90 12.38
C LYS A 244 5.37 18.97 11.28
N GLU A 245 5.21 17.88 10.56
CA GLU A 245 4.27 17.71 9.45
C GLU A 245 3.84 16.25 9.33
N CYS A 246 2.70 16.05 8.70
CA CYS A 246 2.16 14.74 8.39
C CYS A 246 1.76 14.70 6.91
N ILE A 247 2.06 13.61 6.22
CA ILE A 247 1.65 13.34 4.85
C ILE A 247 0.77 12.10 4.87
N VAL A 248 -0.49 12.25 4.44
CA VAL A 248 -1.46 11.14 4.39
C VAL A 248 -1.76 10.83 2.93
N THR A 249 -1.47 9.59 2.50
CA THR A 249 -1.82 9.09 1.18
C THR A 249 -3.19 8.43 1.25
N MET A 250 -4.14 8.89 0.42
CA MET A 250 -5.49 8.32 0.34
C MET A 250 -6.02 8.34 -1.08
N GLN A 251 -7.14 7.66 -1.33
CA GLN A 251 -7.79 7.71 -2.63
C GLN A 251 -8.25 9.13 -2.97
N ASN A 252 -8.14 9.51 -4.25
CA ASN A 252 -8.47 10.86 -4.72
C ASN A 252 -9.88 11.32 -4.32
N GLU A 253 -10.85 10.40 -4.39
CA GLU A 253 -12.25 10.72 -4.06
C GLU A 253 -12.39 11.17 -2.61
N ASP A 254 -11.71 10.52 -1.67
CA ASP A 254 -11.74 10.88 -0.26
C ASP A 254 -10.92 12.14 0.02
N ALA A 255 -9.77 12.30 -0.63
CA ALA A 255 -8.98 13.52 -0.54
C ALA A 255 -9.76 14.76 -0.98
N HIS A 256 -10.57 14.65 -2.03
CA HIS A 256 -11.41 15.76 -2.51
C HIS A 256 -12.58 16.10 -1.57
N LYS A 257 -13.10 15.13 -0.82
CA LYS A 257 -14.11 15.39 0.21
C LYS A 257 -13.54 16.26 1.35
N VAL A 258 -12.30 15.98 1.75
CA VAL A 258 -11.64 16.69 2.86
C VAL A 258 -11.43 18.17 2.55
N THR A 259 -11.06 18.55 1.33
CA THR A 259 -10.78 19.95 0.97
C THR A 259 -11.94 20.90 1.22
N ALA A 260 -13.17 20.41 1.27
CA ALA A 260 -14.36 21.22 1.49
C ALA A 260 -14.65 21.51 2.98
N CYS A 261 -14.01 20.79 3.93
CA CYS A 261 -14.46 20.71 5.32
C CYS A 261 -13.44 21.14 6.39
N VAL A 262 -12.21 21.51 6.02
CA VAL A 262 -11.11 21.64 7.01
C VAL A 262 -10.72 23.09 7.23
N GLY A 263 -11.44 23.79 8.11
CA GLY A 263 -11.22 25.22 8.37
C GLY A 263 -9.96 25.56 9.18
N ASP A 264 -9.42 24.64 9.98
CA ASP A 264 -8.33 24.87 10.94
C ASP A 264 -7.01 24.19 10.60
N LEU A 265 -7.02 23.16 9.72
CA LEU A 265 -5.80 22.50 9.26
C LEU A 265 -5.27 23.17 7.98
N LYS A 266 -3.96 23.39 7.95
CA LYS A 266 -3.28 23.84 6.73
C LYS A 266 -2.94 22.63 5.87
N LEU A 267 -3.69 22.45 4.82
CA LEU A 267 -3.55 21.33 3.88
C LEU A 267 -2.93 21.79 2.57
N ASP A 268 -2.06 20.94 2.01
CA ASP A 268 -1.57 21.01 0.64
C ASP A 268 -1.78 19.64 -0.02
N ILE A 269 -2.56 19.61 -1.10
CA ILE A 269 -2.97 18.37 -1.77
C ILE A 269 -2.26 18.27 -3.10
N SER A 270 -1.60 17.15 -3.34
CA SER A 270 -0.91 16.82 -4.57
C SER A 270 -1.28 15.44 -5.06
N GLU A 271 -1.29 15.25 -6.39
CA GLU A 271 -1.47 13.92 -6.97
C GLU A 271 -0.33 12.99 -6.57
N ALA A 272 -0.67 11.75 -6.24
CA ALA A 272 0.23 10.64 -6.04
C ALA A 272 0.01 9.56 -7.13
N SER A 273 0.70 8.43 -7.02
CA SER A 273 0.74 7.44 -8.10
C SER A 273 -0.61 6.75 -8.35
N GLY A 274 -1.10 5.99 -7.39
CA GLY A 274 -2.25 5.10 -7.55
C GLY A 274 -1.89 3.71 -8.12
N ILE A 275 -2.88 2.85 -8.23
CA ILE A 275 -2.72 1.44 -8.58
C ILE A 275 -3.11 1.16 -10.02
N MET A 276 -2.31 0.31 -10.68
CA MET A 276 -2.65 -0.31 -11.97
C MET A 276 -2.85 -1.81 -11.79
N ALA A 277 -3.80 -2.38 -12.55
CA ALA A 277 -4.05 -3.81 -12.59
C ALA A 277 -4.06 -4.34 -14.03
N LEU A 278 -3.82 -5.64 -14.16
CA LEU A 278 -3.93 -6.41 -15.39
C LEU A 278 -4.82 -7.62 -15.13
N SER A 279 -5.91 -7.75 -15.89
CA SER A 279 -6.69 -8.99 -15.93
C SER A 279 -5.89 -10.09 -16.62
N LEU A 280 -5.75 -11.22 -15.94
CA LEU A 280 -5.14 -12.43 -16.46
C LEU A 280 -6.21 -13.44 -16.95
N ASP A 281 -7.44 -13.27 -16.49
CA ASP A 281 -8.62 -14.06 -16.92
C ASP A 281 -9.79 -13.10 -17.17
N ARG A 282 -9.97 -12.70 -18.42
CA ARG A 282 -10.98 -11.72 -18.82
C ARG A 282 -12.42 -12.23 -18.71
N ASP A 283 -12.62 -13.53 -18.61
CA ASP A 283 -13.94 -14.10 -18.39
C ASP A 283 -14.37 -13.98 -16.92
N ARG A 284 -13.40 -13.85 -16.01
CA ARG A 284 -13.62 -13.68 -14.57
C ARG A 284 -13.47 -12.26 -14.09
N ILE A 285 -12.53 -11.50 -14.64
CA ILE A 285 -12.17 -10.16 -14.18
C ILE A 285 -12.08 -9.19 -15.35
N ASP A 286 -12.92 -8.17 -15.30
CA ASP A 286 -12.79 -6.97 -16.13
C ASP A 286 -12.19 -5.85 -15.27
N VAL A 287 -11.05 -5.30 -15.68
CA VAL A 287 -10.38 -4.20 -14.97
C VAL A 287 -11.26 -2.96 -14.89
N ASP A 288 -12.15 -2.73 -15.87
CA ASP A 288 -13.11 -1.63 -15.80
C ASP A 288 -14.06 -1.76 -14.60
N ASN A 289 -14.43 -2.98 -14.21
CA ASN A 289 -15.25 -3.23 -13.02
C ASN A 289 -14.47 -3.03 -11.71
N MET A 290 -13.15 -3.04 -11.75
CA MET A 290 -12.31 -2.77 -10.58
C MET A 290 -12.19 -1.28 -10.28
N LYS A 291 -12.43 -0.40 -11.27
CA LYS A 291 -12.32 1.05 -11.09
C LYS A 291 -13.32 1.54 -10.05
N ASN A 292 -12.84 2.29 -9.07
CA ASN A 292 -13.60 2.86 -7.95
C ASN A 292 -14.33 1.83 -7.05
N THR A 293 -14.06 0.53 -7.23
CA THR A 293 -14.62 -0.55 -6.39
C THR A 293 -13.53 -1.42 -5.77
N SER A 294 -12.28 -0.97 -5.86
CA SER A 294 -11.09 -1.70 -5.39
C SER A 294 -10.35 -0.91 -4.33
N PHE A 295 -9.74 -1.66 -3.42
CA PHE A 295 -8.81 -1.15 -2.43
C PHE A 295 -7.59 -2.08 -2.32
N PHE A 296 -6.44 -1.62 -2.81
CA PHE A 296 -5.15 -2.30 -2.72
C PHE A 296 -4.16 -1.34 -2.07
N ASP A 297 -3.79 -1.62 -0.85
CA ASP A 297 -3.00 -0.75 0.01
C ASP A 297 -1.49 -1.08 0.03
N GLU A 298 -1.05 -1.97 -0.86
CA GLU A 298 0.37 -2.29 -0.97
C GLU A 298 1.16 -1.15 -1.63
N ILE A 299 2.06 -0.56 -0.86
CA ILE A 299 2.98 0.49 -1.26
C ILE A 299 4.38 0.01 -0.88
N VAL A 300 5.14 -0.46 -1.85
CA VAL A 300 6.54 -0.86 -1.69
C VAL A 300 7.42 -0.16 -2.71
#